data_01f62b0e1805c7a4523341597ba5a262
#
_entry.id   01f62b0e1805c7a4523341597ba5a262
#
_cell.length_a   1.000
_cell.length_b   1.000
_cell.length_c   1.000
_cell.angle_alpha   90.00
_cell.angle_beta   90.00
_cell.angle_gamma   90.00
#
_symmetry.space_group_name_H-M   'P 1'
#
loop_
_entity.id
_entity.type
_entity.pdbx_description
1 polymer ?
#
loop_
_entity_poly.entity_id
_entity_poly.type
_entity_poly.pdbx_seq_one_letter_code
_entity_poly.pdbx_strand_id
1 'polypeptide(L)'
;MRERSTHRSTSGGRDEHRRGGKGGRRAGGRGRGRRSIRRDGPSAGTPSRSAQRRSDPARQVALEVLSRVRRDDAFANLLLPELLGSADMDRRDAGFATALTYGTLRLQGRYDAMIAACTDRPLERIDPAVLDVLRLGAHQLLGMRVAQHAAVSTAVDLATASCGRGAATFVNAVMRRL
;
A
#
# COMPACT_ATOMS: atom_id res chain seq x y z
N MET A 1 6.94 49.21 30.60
CA MET A 1 8.22 49.53 29.97
C MET A 1 8.20 48.82 28.65
N ARG A 2 7.75 49.47 27.55
CA ARG A 2 8.50 50.15 26.48
C ARG A 2 9.59 49.23 25.94
N GLU A 3 9.69 48.80 24.65
CA GLU A 3 9.64 49.66 23.46
C GLU A 3 9.43 48.85 22.20
N ARG A 4 8.82 49.51 21.29
CA ARG A 4 8.59 49.19 19.86
C ARG A 4 9.89 49.43 19.07
N SER A 5 10.10 48.74 18.00
CA SER A 5 10.76 49.33 16.84
C SER A 5 10.35 48.68 15.52
N THR A 6 9.76 49.48 14.74
CA THR A 6 9.39 49.41 13.32
C THR A 6 10.55 49.82 12.44
N HIS A 7 10.69 49.23 11.24
CA HIS A 7 11.18 49.88 10.00
C HIS A 7 10.84 48.94 8.85
N ARG A 8 10.01 49.17 7.96
CA ARG A 8 9.64 50.10 6.90
C ARG A 8 10.70 50.31 5.81
N SER A 9 10.25 50.03 4.58
CA SER A 9 10.48 50.71 3.28
C SER A 9 11.63 50.18 2.44
N THR A 10 11.63 50.13 1.12
CA THR A 10 10.78 50.65 0.02
C THR A 10 11.34 50.11 -1.29
N SER A 11 10.44 49.89 -2.24
CA SER A 11 10.48 50.36 -3.66
C SER A 11 11.68 49.98 -4.52
N GLY A 12 11.58 49.58 -5.71
CA GLY A 12 10.80 49.97 -6.85
C GLY A 12 11.64 49.69 -8.09
N GLY A 13 11.07 49.58 -9.23
CA GLY A 13 11.82 49.62 -10.49
C GLY A 13 11.15 48.78 -11.61
N ARG A 14 10.29 49.44 -12.32
CA ARG A 14 9.83 49.08 -13.67
C ARG A 14 10.98 49.28 -14.64
N ASP A 15 11.01 48.51 -15.69
CA ASP A 15 11.09 49.11 -17.03
C ASP A 15 10.70 48.12 -18.14
N GLU A 16 9.84 48.64 -18.96
CA GLU A 16 9.39 48.15 -20.26
C GLU A 16 10.49 48.35 -21.31
N HIS A 17 10.46 47.55 -22.36
CA HIS A 17 10.53 48.02 -23.78
C HIS A 17 10.60 46.81 -24.72
N ARG A 18 9.60 46.63 -25.49
CA ARG A 18 9.27 47.13 -26.85
C ARG A 18 9.85 46.26 -28.00
N ARG A 19 8.89 45.72 -28.75
CA ARG A 19 8.74 45.73 -30.23
C ARG A 19 9.88 45.09 -31.03
N GLY A 20 9.67 44.25 -31.98
CA GLY A 20 8.83 44.23 -33.15
C GLY A 20 9.54 43.46 -34.21
N GLY A 21 8.86 42.95 -35.20
CA GLY A 21 9.52 42.54 -36.44
C GLY A 21 8.79 41.41 -37.21
N LYS A 22 7.99 41.88 -38.11
CA LYS A 22 7.26 41.13 -39.15
C LYS A 22 8.19 40.45 -40.17
N GLY A 23 7.71 39.37 -40.75
CA GLY A 23 7.73 39.23 -42.21
C GLY A 23 8.54 38.03 -42.73
N GLY A 24 7.93 37.24 -43.54
CA GLY A 24 8.65 36.43 -44.51
C GLY A 24 7.93 35.15 -44.98
N ARG A 25 7.16 35.26 -46.02
CA ARG A 25 6.51 34.15 -46.73
C ARG A 25 7.49 33.41 -47.64
N ARG A 26 7.10 32.18 -48.00
CA ARG A 26 7.32 31.37 -49.20
C ARG A 26 8.40 30.29 -49.03
N ALA A 27 8.05 29.11 -49.32
CA ALA A 27 7.72 28.32 -50.47
C ALA A 27 8.57 27.04 -50.52
N GLY A 28 7.93 25.92 -50.63
CA GLY A 28 8.26 24.87 -51.60
C GLY A 28 9.49 24.00 -51.32
N GLY A 29 9.29 22.77 -50.95
CA GLY A 29 10.33 21.78 -51.00
C GLY A 29 9.77 20.36 -50.81
N ARG A 30 9.42 19.72 -51.91
CA ARG A 30 9.16 18.27 -51.95
C ARG A 30 10.43 17.51 -51.59
N GLY A 31 10.39 16.59 -50.66
CA GLY A 31 11.57 15.80 -50.33
C GLY A 31 11.28 14.58 -49.50
N ARG A 32 10.96 13.49 -50.20
CA ARG A 32 11.40 12.10 -49.91
C ARG A 32 11.30 11.56 -48.49
N GLY A 33 10.50 10.53 -48.40
CA GLY A 33 10.31 9.63 -47.25
C GLY A 33 11.59 9.24 -46.56
N ARG A 34 11.65 9.56 -45.29
CA ARG A 34 12.49 8.84 -44.33
C ARG A 34 11.60 7.87 -43.58
N ARG A 35 11.79 6.59 -43.92
CA ARG A 35 11.33 5.48 -43.11
C ARG A 35 11.85 5.70 -41.67
N SER A 36 11.00 6.08 -40.78
CA SER A 36 11.30 6.01 -39.34
C SER A 36 11.38 4.55 -38.97
N ILE A 37 12.59 4.08 -38.71
CA ILE A 37 12.87 2.83 -38.04
C ILE A 37 12.30 3.02 -36.62
N ARG A 38 11.15 2.42 -36.36
CA ARG A 38 10.64 2.23 -34.99
C ARG A 38 11.69 1.37 -34.27
N ARG A 39 12.45 1.98 -33.42
CA ARG A 39 13.19 1.28 -32.37
C ARG A 39 12.16 0.83 -31.35
N ASP A 40 11.74 -0.41 -31.48
CA ASP A 40 11.06 -1.13 -30.41
C ASP A 40 12.06 -1.31 -29.27
N GLY A 41 12.10 -0.32 -28.38
CA GLY A 41 12.70 -0.49 -27.08
C GLY A 41 11.83 -1.47 -26.28
N PRO A 42 12.43 -2.36 -25.43
CA PRO A 42 11.66 -3.21 -24.57
C PRO A 42 10.84 -2.29 -23.63
N SER A 43 9.54 -2.24 -23.86
CA SER A 43 8.61 -1.64 -22.93
C SER A 43 8.73 -2.48 -21.65
N ALA A 44 9.29 -1.90 -20.60
CA ALA A 44 9.19 -2.45 -19.26
C ALA A 44 7.70 -2.56 -18.94
N GLY A 45 7.17 -3.76 -19.13
CA GLY A 45 5.77 -4.06 -18.90
C GLY A 45 5.45 -3.76 -17.45
N THR A 46 4.62 -2.77 -17.23
CA THR A 46 3.99 -2.55 -15.93
C THR A 46 3.32 -3.88 -15.54
N PRO A 47 3.64 -4.48 -14.41
CA PRO A 47 3.08 -5.77 -14.03
C PRO A 47 1.56 -5.66 -14.04
N SER A 48 0.92 -6.56 -14.78
CA SER A 48 -0.52 -6.61 -14.94
C SER A 48 -1.18 -6.66 -13.56
N ARG A 49 -2.19 -5.81 -13.32
CA ARG A 49 -3.02 -5.80 -12.10
C ARG A 49 -3.55 -7.20 -11.71
N SER A 50 -3.64 -8.11 -12.67
CA SER A 50 -4.06 -9.50 -12.44
C SER A 50 -2.97 -10.38 -11.82
N ALA A 51 -1.68 -10.10 -12.06
CA ALA A 51 -0.58 -10.80 -11.41
C ALA A 51 -0.40 -10.36 -9.94
N GLN A 52 -0.62 -9.09 -9.65
CA GLN A 52 -0.60 -8.53 -8.28
C GLN A 52 -1.74 -9.03 -7.38
N ARG A 53 -2.83 -9.56 -7.96
CA ARG A 53 -3.96 -10.16 -7.20
C ARG A 53 -3.68 -11.55 -6.63
N ARG A 54 -2.57 -12.21 -7.00
CA ARG A 54 -2.38 -13.63 -6.69
C ARG A 54 -1.52 -13.93 -5.49
N SER A 55 -0.70 -13.02 -5.04
CA SER A 55 0.20 -13.30 -3.91
C SER A 55 0.91 -12.04 -3.47
N ASP A 56 0.60 -11.58 -2.28
CA ASP A 56 1.45 -10.65 -1.54
C ASP A 56 2.27 -11.49 -0.55
N PRO A 57 3.51 -11.85 -0.88
CA PRO A 57 4.31 -12.78 -0.08
C PRO A 57 4.50 -12.29 1.36
N ALA A 58 4.66 -10.97 1.55
CA ALA A 58 4.85 -10.39 2.87
C ALA A 58 3.63 -10.60 3.77
N ARG A 59 2.41 -10.41 3.23
CA ARG A 59 1.18 -10.63 3.98
C ARG A 59 0.88 -12.10 4.20
N GLN A 60 1.26 -12.96 3.25
CA GLN A 60 1.13 -14.42 3.40
C GLN A 60 2.04 -14.94 4.51
N VAL A 61 3.30 -14.51 4.55
CA VAL A 61 4.23 -14.86 5.63
C VAL A 61 3.68 -14.40 6.98
N ALA A 62 3.19 -13.16 7.07
CA ALA A 62 2.60 -12.65 8.30
C ALA A 62 1.40 -13.49 8.76
N LEU A 63 0.50 -13.85 7.84
CA LEU A 63 -0.67 -14.70 8.14
C LEU A 63 -0.25 -16.09 8.61
N GLU A 64 0.73 -16.69 7.95
CA GLU A 64 1.25 -18.01 8.33
C GLU A 64 1.84 -18.00 9.73
N VAL A 65 2.62 -16.98 10.09
CA VAL A 65 3.14 -16.83 11.47
C VAL A 65 2.02 -16.72 12.48
N LEU A 66 1.02 -15.84 12.28
CA LEU A 66 -0.12 -15.72 13.18
C LEU A 66 -0.86 -17.05 13.34
N SER A 67 -1.09 -17.74 12.24
CA SER A 67 -1.77 -19.03 12.22
C SER A 67 -1.02 -20.10 13.02
N ARG A 68 0.30 -20.21 12.87
CA ARG A 68 1.12 -21.18 13.62
C ARG A 68 1.25 -20.80 15.09
N VAL A 69 1.40 -19.51 15.42
CA VAL A 69 1.39 -19.04 16.81
C VAL A 69 0.09 -19.46 17.49
N ARG A 70 -1.04 -19.28 16.83
CA ARG A 70 -2.36 -19.64 17.40
C ARG A 70 -2.62 -21.14 17.48
N ARG A 71 -2.20 -21.94 16.47
CA ARG A 71 -2.51 -23.39 16.42
C ARG A 71 -1.53 -24.24 17.16
N ASP A 72 -0.27 -23.87 17.08
CA ASP A 72 0.87 -24.74 17.44
C ASP A 72 1.65 -24.17 18.63
N ASP A 73 1.16 -23.08 19.26
CA ASP A 73 1.86 -22.32 20.31
C ASP A 73 3.29 -21.95 19.94
N ALA A 74 3.52 -21.75 18.63
CA ALA A 74 4.84 -21.52 18.09
C ALA A 74 5.36 -20.13 18.42
N PHE A 75 6.68 -19.99 18.52
CA PHE A 75 7.32 -18.70 18.81
C PHE A 75 7.53 -17.89 17.53
N ALA A 76 6.85 -16.74 17.43
CA ALA A 76 6.93 -15.87 16.25
C ALA A 76 8.37 -15.44 15.90
N ASN A 77 9.24 -15.24 16.91
CA ASN A 77 10.63 -14.85 16.72
C ASN A 77 11.52 -15.96 16.12
N LEU A 78 11.09 -17.19 16.18
CA LEU A 78 11.76 -18.33 15.51
C LEU A 78 11.18 -18.58 14.11
N LEU A 79 9.85 -18.53 13.99
CA LEU A 79 9.16 -18.80 12.72
C LEU A 79 9.40 -17.72 11.67
N LEU A 80 9.32 -16.45 12.06
CA LEU A 80 9.35 -15.37 11.09
C LEU A 80 10.67 -15.32 10.29
N PRO A 81 11.87 -15.42 10.92
CA PRO A 81 13.12 -15.46 10.17
C PRO A 81 13.21 -16.64 9.21
N GLU A 82 12.73 -17.82 9.61
CA GLU A 82 12.70 -19.04 8.77
C GLU A 82 11.84 -18.82 7.52
N LEU A 83 10.61 -18.31 7.70
CA LEU A 83 9.68 -18.05 6.61
C LEU A 83 10.16 -16.92 5.69
N LEU A 84 10.80 -15.88 6.24
CA LEU A 84 11.41 -14.83 5.43
C LEU A 84 12.58 -15.33 4.61
N GLY A 85 13.40 -16.23 5.17
CA GLY A 85 14.53 -16.83 4.46
C GLY A 85 14.13 -17.78 3.33
N SER A 86 12.96 -18.42 3.45
CA SER A 86 12.42 -19.32 2.42
C SER A 86 11.59 -18.59 1.34
N ALA A 87 11.11 -17.39 1.63
CA ALA A 87 10.33 -16.59 0.70
C ALA A 87 11.26 -15.71 -0.14
N ASP A 88 11.10 -15.79 -1.46
CA ASP A 88 11.83 -14.92 -2.40
C ASP A 88 11.23 -13.51 -2.38
N MET A 89 11.64 -12.70 -1.39
CA MET A 89 11.18 -11.33 -1.25
C MET A 89 12.35 -10.37 -0.99
N ASP A 90 12.20 -9.13 -1.43
CA ASP A 90 13.20 -8.12 -1.22
C ASP A 90 13.25 -7.65 0.26
N ARG A 91 14.31 -6.88 0.60
CA ARG A 91 14.52 -6.38 1.96
C ARG A 91 13.37 -5.49 2.46
N ARG A 92 12.70 -4.76 1.57
CA ARG A 92 11.59 -3.88 1.93
C ARG A 92 10.36 -4.69 2.31
N ASP A 93 10.04 -5.70 1.52
CA ASP A 93 8.89 -6.59 1.76
C ASP A 93 9.12 -7.45 3.00
N ALA A 94 10.35 -7.93 3.23
CA ALA A 94 10.73 -8.63 4.47
C ALA A 94 10.58 -7.70 5.70
N GLY A 95 10.99 -6.45 5.61
CA GLY A 95 10.79 -5.44 6.66
C GLY A 95 9.30 -5.16 6.91
N PHE A 96 8.50 -5.07 5.85
CA PHE A 96 7.05 -4.91 5.95
C PHE A 96 6.40 -6.12 6.62
N ALA A 97 6.72 -7.35 6.21
CA ALA A 97 6.22 -8.57 6.83
C ALA A 97 6.57 -8.63 8.32
N THR A 98 7.78 -8.24 8.68
CA THR A 98 8.26 -8.19 10.07
C THR A 98 7.44 -7.20 10.92
N ALA A 99 7.28 -5.97 10.43
CA ALA A 99 6.50 -4.94 11.11
C ALA A 99 5.03 -5.35 11.25
N LEU A 100 4.45 -5.93 10.19
CA LEU A 100 3.08 -6.40 10.16
C LEU A 100 2.85 -7.53 11.17
N THR A 101 3.73 -8.52 11.21
CA THR A 101 3.63 -9.67 12.12
C THR A 101 3.71 -9.25 13.57
N TYR A 102 4.82 -8.64 13.98
CA TYR A 102 5.02 -8.29 15.39
C TYR A 102 4.06 -7.21 15.87
N GLY A 103 3.73 -6.25 15.02
CA GLY A 103 2.77 -5.21 15.36
C GLY A 103 1.37 -5.77 15.58
N THR A 104 0.93 -6.72 14.75
CA THR A 104 -0.36 -7.39 14.90
C THR A 104 -0.41 -8.22 16.19
N LEU A 105 0.60 -9.06 16.44
CA LEU A 105 0.65 -9.90 17.64
C LEU A 105 0.67 -9.06 18.90
N ARG A 106 1.48 -8.00 18.94
CA ARG A 106 1.59 -7.11 20.10
C ARG A 106 0.29 -6.40 20.46
N LEU A 107 -0.52 -6.05 19.46
CA LEU A 107 -1.76 -5.29 19.63
C LEU A 107 -3.01 -6.14 19.40
N GLN A 108 -2.90 -7.48 19.40
CA GLN A 108 -3.97 -8.41 19.08
C GLN A 108 -5.25 -8.11 19.85
N GLY A 109 -5.19 -8.01 21.17
CA GLY A 109 -6.36 -7.75 22.02
C GLY A 109 -7.04 -6.41 21.71
N ARG A 110 -6.26 -5.38 21.32
CA ARG A 110 -6.83 -4.11 20.87
C ARG A 110 -7.60 -4.28 19.55
N TYR A 111 -7.05 -5.01 18.59
CA TYR A 111 -7.73 -5.26 17.32
C TYR A 111 -8.96 -6.13 17.51
N ASP A 112 -8.90 -7.11 18.40
CA ASP A 112 -10.06 -7.94 18.74
C ASP A 112 -11.22 -7.10 19.27
N ALA A 113 -10.96 -6.17 20.18
CA ALA A 113 -11.99 -5.26 20.69
C ALA A 113 -12.58 -4.35 19.58
N MET A 114 -11.73 -3.85 18.67
CA MET A 114 -12.19 -3.02 17.55
C MET A 114 -12.99 -3.84 16.53
N ILE A 115 -12.56 -5.04 16.19
CA ILE A 115 -13.25 -5.95 15.29
C ILE A 115 -14.62 -6.31 15.89
N ALA A 116 -14.68 -6.62 17.19
CA ALA A 116 -15.94 -6.93 17.89
C ALA A 116 -16.95 -5.78 17.79
N ALA A 117 -16.50 -4.53 17.86
CA ALA A 117 -17.36 -3.35 17.71
C ALA A 117 -17.86 -3.15 16.25
N CYS A 118 -17.21 -3.79 15.27
CA CYS A 118 -17.55 -3.67 13.85
C CYS A 118 -18.39 -4.82 13.28
N THR A 119 -18.76 -5.82 14.10
CA THR A 119 -19.59 -6.96 13.69
C THR A 119 -20.56 -7.39 14.78
N ASP A 120 -21.73 -7.86 14.39
CA ASP A 120 -22.71 -8.45 15.31
C ASP A 120 -22.39 -9.91 15.69
N ARG A 121 -21.35 -10.49 15.05
CA ARG A 121 -20.94 -11.87 15.31
C ARG A 121 -19.91 -11.89 16.46
N PRO A 122 -20.13 -12.68 17.52
CA PRO A 122 -19.14 -12.91 18.56
C PRO A 122 -17.80 -13.42 17.96
N LEU A 123 -16.68 -12.95 18.47
CA LEU A 123 -15.34 -13.29 17.92
C LEU A 123 -15.09 -14.80 17.92
N GLU A 124 -15.60 -15.50 18.92
CA GLU A 124 -15.46 -16.95 19.08
C GLU A 124 -16.20 -17.74 17.99
N ARG A 125 -17.15 -17.08 17.29
CA ARG A 125 -17.90 -17.64 16.15
C ARG A 125 -17.33 -17.23 14.79
N ILE A 126 -16.29 -16.43 14.77
CA ILE A 126 -15.52 -16.11 13.56
C ILE A 126 -14.49 -17.20 13.36
N ASP A 127 -14.39 -17.70 12.12
CA ASP A 127 -13.29 -18.64 11.78
C ASP A 127 -11.94 -18.02 12.20
N PRO A 128 -11.10 -18.74 12.95
CA PRO A 128 -9.84 -18.20 13.46
C PRO A 128 -8.90 -17.70 12.37
N ALA A 129 -8.88 -18.32 11.17
CA ALA A 129 -8.08 -17.84 10.05
C ALA A 129 -8.63 -16.52 9.49
N VAL A 130 -9.95 -16.35 9.47
CA VAL A 130 -10.60 -15.09 9.08
C VAL A 130 -10.30 -13.99 10.10
N LEU A 131 -10.30 -14.33 11.38
CA LEU A 131 -9.95 -13.38 12.44
C LEU A 131 -8.48 -12.93 12.34
N ASP A 132 -7.56 -13.83 12.02
CA ASP A 132 -6.16 -13.48 11.79
C ASP A 132 -6.00 -12.51 10.59
N VAL A 133 -6.75 -12.71 9.50
CA VAL A 133 -6.79 -11.76 8.37
C VAL A 133 -7.33 -10.40 8.79
N LEU A 134 -8.40 -10.35 9.60
CA LEU A 134 -8.96 -9.09 10.11
C LEU A 134 -7.98 -8.36 11.02
N ARG A 135 -7.26 -9.06 11.88
CA ARG A 135 -6.20 -8.49 12.75
C ARG A 135 -5.07 -7.87 11.92
N LEU A 136 -4.60 -8.57 10.87
CA LEU A 136 -3.60 -8.05 9.94
C LEU A 136 -4.10 -6.81 9.20
N GLY A 137 -5.35 -6.83 8.74
CA GLY A 137 -5.99 -5.68 8.08
C GLY A 137 -6.11 -4.48 9.01
N ALA A 138 -6.58 -4.70 10.23
CA ALA A 138 -6.68 -3.66 11.27
C ALA A 138 -5.32 -3.04 11.59
N HIS A 139 -4.26 -3.86 11.72
CA HIS A 139 -2.91 -3.34 11.96
C HIS A 139 -2.40 -2.50 10.78
N GLN A 140 -2.61 -2.93 9.55
CA GLN A 140 -2.23 -2.14 8.38
C GLN A 140 -2.92 -0.77 8.36
N LEU A 141 -4.22 -0.75 8.64
CA LEU A 141 -5.01 0.47 8.63
C LEU A 141 -4.65 1.42 9.78
N LEU A 142 -4.57 0.90 10.99
CA LEU A 142 -4.52 1.69 12.22
C LEU A 142 -3.10 1.83 12.79
N GLY A 143 -2.24 0.84 12.59
CA GLY A 143 -0.87 0.79 13.11
C GLY A 143 0.19 1.20 12.11
N MET A 144 0.02 0.84 10.83
CA MET A 144 1.01 1.10 9.79
C MET A 144 0.65 2.27 8.87
N ARG A 145 -0.52 2.89 9.07
CA ARG A 145 -1.03 4.02 8.25
C ARG A 145 -1.09 3.71 6.75
N VAL A 146 -1.39 2.46 6.41
CA VAL A 146 -1.68 2.07 5.03
C VAL A 146 -3.00 2.74 4.62
N ALA A 147 -3.06 3.28 3.39
CA ALA A 147 -4.28 3.91 2.89
C ALA A 147 -5.47 2.95 3.00
N GLN A 148 -6.62 3.44 3.47
CA GLN A 148 -7.80 2.62 3.79
C GLN A 148 -8.19 1.69 2.64
N HIS A 149 -8.29 2.21 1.42
CA HIS A 149 -8.65 1.41 0.26
C HIS A 149 -7.66 0.27 -0.01
N ALA A 150 -6.36 0.49 0.23
CA ALA A 150 -5.31 -0.51 0.05
C ALA A 150 -5.37 -1.56 1.17
N ALA A 151 -5.55 -1.16 2.44
CA ALA A 151 -5.70 -2.08 3.55
C ALA A 151 -6.92 -2.99 3.38
N VAL A 152 -8.06 -2.42 2.97
CA VAL A 152 -9.30 -3.20 2.68
C VAL A 152 -9.06 -4.16 1.51
N SER A 153 -8.56 -3.66 0.37
CA SER A 153 -8.35 -4.50 -0.83
C SER A 153 -7.41 -5.67 -0.55
N THR A 154 -6.27 -5.41 0.10
CA THR A 154 -5.29 -6.47 0.39
C THR A 154 -5.79 -7.48 1.42
N ALA A 155 -6.58 -7.04 2.41
CA ALA A 155 -7.21 -7.97 3.37
C ALA A 155 -8.26 -8.87 2.68
N VAL A 156 -9.05 -8.33 1.75
CA VAL A 156 -10.02 -9.09 0.95
C VAL A 156 -9.33 -10.08 0.03
N ASP A 157 -8.23 -9.66 -0.63
CA ASP A 157 -7.46 -10.56 -1.49
C ASP A 157 -6.83 -11.70 -0.68
N LEU A 158 -6.27 -11.39 0.50
CA LEU A 158 -5.72 -12.39 1.42
C LEU A 158 -6.80 -13.36 1.93
N ALA A 159 -7.96 -12.85 2.35
CA ALA A 159 -9.09 -13.68 2.75
C ALA A 159 -9.59 -14.58 1.61
N THR A 160 -9.62 -14.07 0.38
CA THR A 160 -10.04 -14.84 -0.80
C THR A 160 -9.09 -16.03 -1.03
N ALA A 161 -7.78 -15.77 -0.92
CA ALA A 161 -6.75 -16.78 -1.14
C ALA A 161 -6.69 -17.83 -0.03
N SER A 162 -6.86 -17.43 1.24
CA SER A 162 -6.63 -18.28 2.41
C SER A 162 -7.89 -18.89 3.01
N CYS A 163 -9.04 -18.21 2.89
CA CYS A 163 -10.29 -18.58 3.56
C CYS A 163 -11.50 -18.73 2.60
N GLY A 164 -11.32 -18.35 1.33
CA GLY A 164 -12.37 -18.43 0.31
C GLY A 164 -13.26 -17.20 0.20
N ARG A 165 -14.09 -17.16 -0.87
CA ARG A 165 -14.90 -16.01 -1.25
C ARG A 165 -15.92 -15.57 -0.19
N GLY A 166 -16.53 -16.51 0.53
CA GLY A 166 -17.49 -16.19 1.59
C GLY A 166 -16.87 -15.40 2.72
N ALA A 167 -15.66 -15.80 3.14
CA ALA A 167 -14.86 -15.08 4.14
C ALA A 167 -14.44 -13.68 3.65
N ALA A 168 -14.06 -13.55 2.39
CA ALA A 168 -13.67 -12.28 1.79
C ALA A 168 -14.81 -11.24 1.84
N THR A 169 -16.07 -11.66 1.61
CA THR A 169 -17.24 -10.77 1.73
C THR A 169 -17.39 -10.26 3.16
N PHE A 170 -17.26 -11.13 4.15
CA PHE A 170 -17.32 -10.77 5.56
C PHE A 170 -16.16 -9.83 5.96
N VAL A 171 -14.92 -10.17 5.56
CA VAL A 171 -13.75 -9.32 5.78
C VAL A 171 -13.94 -7.93 5.19
N ASN A 172 -14.45 -7.81 3.95
CA ASN A 172 -14.73 -6.52 3.34
C ASN A 172 -15.75 -5.68 4.15
N ALA A 173 -16.80 -6.33 4.66
CA ALA A 173 -17.82 -5.64 5.45
C ALA A 173 -17.26 -5.10 6.77
N VAL A 174 -16.47 -5.91 7.49
CA VAL A 174 -15.85 -5.52 8.78
C VAL A 174 -14.78 -4.45 8.57
N MET A 175 -13.87 -4.63 7.60
CA MET A 175 -12.78 -3.70 7.31
C MET A 175 -13.25 -2.31 6.89
N ARG A 176 -14.45 -2.18 6.34
CA ARG A 176 -15.04 -0.87 5.99
C ARG A 176 -15.65 -0.13 7.17
N ARG A 177 -15.88 -0.83 8.29
CA ARG A 177 -16.41 -0.25 9.54
C ARG A 177 -15.30 0.10 10.52
N LEU A 178 -14.11 -0.47 10.35
CA LEU A 178 -12.90 -0.13 11.10
C LEU A 178 -12.36 1.25 10.68
#